data_a495bf9ee1cd333a48c55af0a2b47ba4
#
_entry.id   a495bf9ee1cd333a48c55af0a2b47ba4
#
_cell.length_a   1.000
_cell.length_b   1.000
_cell.length_c   1.000
_cell.angle_alpha   90.00
_cell.angle_beta   90.00
_cell.angle_gamma   90.00
#
_symmetry.space_group_name_H-M   'P 1'
#
loop_
_entity.id
_entity.type
_entity.pdbx_description
1 polymer ?
#
loop_
_entity_poly.entity_id
_entity_poly.type
_entity_poly.pdbx_seq_one_letter_code
_entity_poly.pdbx_strand_id
1 'polypeptide(L)'
;MKEALVVYRKVREANPSLDTLDIGGGFAIPYEKKPMYSLETVSRRMIATLKELAERWGMPHPNLIVEWGRYIMAPAQITVFKIVSSKEVPKGLARYWYIIDGSFMNDLLDTWAIHQKWHVVPVNRINEKKKNRVWLAGLSCDSDDKYTARDGYVSLPRLEDLNPGEDLYVAIFDTGAYQDAFASHHCLLSSPLKLVLQNGIVTVARRRETADDIGKLFGW
;
A
#
# COMPACT_ATOMS: atom_id res chain seq x y z
N MET A 1 4.12 24.35 -6.24
CA MET A 1 3.66 25.52 -5.47
C MET A 1 3.80 26.83 -6.28
N LYS A 2 4.98 27.27 -6.75
CA LYS A 2 5.13 28.55 -7.46
C LYS A 2 4.22 28.66 -8.68
N GLU A 3 4.22 27.67 -9.55
CA GLU A 3 3.38 27.65 -10.76
C GLU A 3 1.88 27.68 -10.42
N ALA A 4 1.46 26.89 -9.43
CA ALA A 4 0.08 26.88 -8.97
C ALA A 4 -0.38 28.26 -8.47
N LEU A 5 0.48 28.97 -7.72
CA LEU A 5 0.18 30.32 -7.26
C LEU A 5 0.12 31.35 -8.40
N VAL A 6 0.92 31.20 -9.47
CA VAL A 6 0.81 32.06 -10.66
C VAL A 6 -0.55 31.88 -11.35
N VAL A 7 -1.00 30.63 -11.49
CA VAL A 7 -2.33 30.34 -12.06
C VAL A 7 -3.42 30.85 -11.15
N TYR A 8 -3.33 30.57 -9.83
CA TYR A 8 -4.27 31.06 -8.84
C TYR A 8 -4.45 32.57 -8.89
N ARG A 9 -3.34 33.34 -8.94
CA ARG A 9 -3.37 34.78 -9.03
C ARG A 9 -4.16 35.26 -10.27
N LYS A 10 -3.89 34.70 -11.45
CA LYS A 10 -4.60 35.05 -12.68
C LYS A 10 -6.11 34.76 -12.59
N VAL A 11 -6.48 33.63 -12.02
CA VAL A 11 -7.91 33.29 -11.85
C VAL A 11 -8.58 34.19 -10.83
N ARG A 12 -7.86 34.55 -9.74
CA ARG A 12 -8.36 35.48 -8.74
C ARG A 12 -8.56 36.90 -9.27
N GLU A 13 -7.74 37.36 -10.20
CA GLU A 13 -7.93 38.67 -10.88
C GLU A 13 -9.29 38.71 -11.60
N ALA A 14 -9.74 37.58 -12.18
CA ALA A 14 -11.05 37.45 -12.81
C ALA A 14 -12.18 37.12 -11.82
N ASN A 15 -11.86 36.49 -10.70
CA ASN A 15 -12.82 36.12 -9.65
C ASN A 15 -12.27 36.49 -8.26
N PRO A 16 -12.49 37.70 -7.78
CA PRO A 16 -11.97 38.17 -6.48
C PRO A 16 -12.42 37.39 -5.26
N SER A 17 -13.54 36.64 -5.35
CA SER A 17 -14.03 35.80 -4.27
C SER A 17 -13.25 34.48 -4.09
N LEU A 18 -12.37 34.14 -5.03
CA LEU A 18 -11.54 32.94 -4.94
C LEU A 18 -10.55 33.09 -3.76
N ASP A 19 -10.67 32.23 -2.76
CA ASP A 19 -9.88 32.30 -1.52
C ASP A 19 -9.12 31.02 -1.20
N THR A 20 -9.29 29.96 -1.99
CA THR A 20 -8.76 28.65 -1.73
C THR A 20 -7.97 28.11 -2.93
N LEU A 21 -6.83 27.51 -2.67
CA LEU A 21 -5.98 26.83 -3.64
C LEU A 21 -5.84 25.35 -3.24
N ASP A 22 -6.36 24.47 -4.06
CA ASP A 22 -6.07 23.05 -3.98
C ASP A 22 -4.82 22.73 -4.83
N ILE A 23 -3.84 22.10 -4.24
CA ILE A 23 -2.59 21.70 -4.89
C ILE A 23 -2.53 20.22 -5.23
N GLY A 24 -3.63 19.50 -5.03
CA GLY A 24 -3.77 18.09 -5.36
C GLY A 24 -2.99 17.15 -4.45
N GLY A 25 -2.79 15.94 -4.94
CA GLY A 25 -2.19 14.82 -4.24
C GLY A 25 -0.69 14.65 -4.48
N GLY A 26 -0.23 13.40 -4.32
CA GLY A 26 1.11 12.97 -4.70
C GLY A 26 2.18 13.04 -3.62
N PHE A 27 1.82 13.23 -2.34
CA PHE A 27 2.82 13.14 -1.27
C PHE A 27 3.24 11.67 -1.07
N ALA A 28 4.57 11.44 -1.11
CA ALA A 28 5.15 10.10 -1.10
C ALA A 28 5.10 9.43 0.29
N ILE A 29 4.87 8.12 0.28
CA ILE A 29 5.02 7.24 1.45
C ILE A 29 6.34 6.48 1.36
N PRO A 30 7.03 6.29 2.48
CA PRO A 30 8.25 5.48 2.53
C PRO A 30 7.89 3.99 2.72
N TYR A 31 7.46 3.32 1.67
CA TYR A 31 7.07 1.91 1.74
C TYR A 31 8.18 0.93 2.17
N GLU A 32 9.44 1.24 1.88
CA GLU A 32 10.56 0.36 2.23
C GLU A 32 11.73 1.08 2.93
N LYS A 33 11.84 2.38 2.74
CA LYS A 33 12.99 3.18 3.21
C LYS A 33 12.51 4.43 3.93
N LYS A 34 13.40 5.02 4.70
CA LYS A 34 13.13 6.33 5.29
C LYS A 34 12.82 7.35 4.18
N PRO A 35 11.84 8.22 4.38
CA PRO A 35 11.52 9.26 3.40
C PRO A 35 12.73 10.17 3.19
N MET A 36 12.91 10.64 1.96
CA MET A 36 13.98 11.62 1.62
C MET A 36 13.73 12.98 2.30
N TYR A 37 12.50 13.26 2.67
CA TYR A 37 12.10 14.51 3.32
C TYR A 37 10.90 14.26 4.25
N SER A 38 10.82 15.05 5.31
CA SER A 38 9.70 14.97 6.25
C SER A 38 8.51 15.79 5.78
N LEU A 39 7.30 15.39 6.19
CA LEU A 39 6.08 16.15 6.00
C LEU A 39 6.25 17.59 6.49
N GLU A 40 6.80 17.77 7.67
CA GLU A 40 7.02 19.10 8.27
C GLU A 40 7.92 19.97 7.38
N THR A 41 9.02 19.43 6.86
CA THR A 41 9.94 20.19 5.99
C THR A 41 9.25 20.63 4.69
N VAL A 42 8.48 19.73 4.07
CA VAL A 42 7.76 20.03 2.82
C VAL A 42 6.68 21.08 3.08
N SER A 43 5.84 20.87 4.10
CA SER A 43 4.76 21.80 4.45
C SER A 43 5.28 23.19 4.80
N ARG A 44 6.37 23.25 5.59
CA ARG A 44 7.00 24.53 5.95
C ARG A 44 7.50 25.30 4.71
N ARG A 45 8.16 24.61 3.77
CA ARG A 45 8.62 25.21 2.51
C ARG A 45 7.46 25.67 1.64
N MET A 46 6.40 24.86 1.56
CA MET A 46 5.20 25.22 0.79
C MET A 46 4.54 26.48 1.33
N ILE A 47 4.30 26.53 2.64
CA ILE A 47 3.70 27.67 3.31
C ILE A 47 4.58 28.91 3.20
N ALA A 48 5.89 28.79 3.38
CA ALA A 48 6.81 29.92 3.21
C ALA A 48 6.76 30.50 1.77
N THR A 49 6.77 29.62 0.76
CA THR A 49 6.64 30.05 -0.65
C THR A 49 5.31 30.73 -0.93
N LEU A 50 4.21 30.18 -0.36
CA LEU A 50 2.88 30.79 -0.49
C LEU A 50 2.86 32.20 0.09
N LYS A 51 3.33 32.37 1.33
CA LYS A 51 3.37 33.67 2.02
C LYS A 51 4.21 34.68 1.25
N GLU A 52 5.45 34.31 0.90
CA GLU A 52 6.38 35.17 0.14
C GLU A 52 5.76 35.69 -1.15
N LEU A 53 5.13 34.81 -1.93
CA LEU A 53 4.57 35.21 -3.23
C LEU A 53 3.27 35.99 -3.08
N ALA A 54 2.42 35.63 -2.13
CA ALA A 54 1.18 36.37 -1.86
C ALA A 54 1.49 37.80 -1.40
N GLU A 55 2.43 38.00 -0.48
CA GLU A 55 2.90 39.30 -0.02
C GLU A 55 3.53 40.10 -1.15
N ARG A 56 4.40 39.49 -1.95
CA ARG A 56 5.04 40.15 -3.14
C ARG A 56 4.00 40.66 -4.15
N TRP A 57 2.89 39.95 -4.29
CA TRP A 57 1.85 40.32 -5.26
C TRP A 57 0.71 41.13 -4.63
N GLY A 58 0.81 41.49 -3.35
CA GLY A 58 -0.21 42.26 -2.63
C GLY A 58 -1.57 41.56 -2.54
N MET A 59 -1.60 40.25 -2.52
CA MET A 59 -2.83 39.46 -2.44
C MET A 59 -2.98 38.79 -1.08
N PRO A 60 -4.21 38.55 -0.60
CA PRO A 60 -4.45 37.76 0.59
C PRO A 60 -3.86 36.35 0.46
N HIS A 61 -3.42 35.79 1.58
CA HIS A 61 -2.99 34.39 1.63
C HIS A 61 -4.18 33.47 1.33
N PRO A 62 -4.11 32.59 0.33
CA PRO A 62 -5.16 31.62 0.10
C PRO A 62 -5.19 30.55 1.18
N ASN A 63 -6.37 29.99 1.44
CA ASN A 63 -6.51 28.69 2.10
C ASN A 63 -5.85 27.63 1.21
N LEU A 64 -5.24 26.62 1.83
CA LEU A 64 -4.55 25.56 1.11
C LEU A 64 -5.24 24.23 1.37
N ILE A 65 -5.65 23.56 0.30
CA ILE A 65 -6.12 22.17 0.31
C ILE A 65 -5.04 21.27 -0.27
N VAL A 66 -4.90 20.08 0.30
CA VAL A 66 -4.03 19.01 -0.19
C VAL A 66 -4.80 17.70 -0.23
N GLU A 67 -4.57 16.89 -1.25
CA GLU A 67 -5.24 15.59 -1.47
C GLU A 67 -4.26 14.43 -1.22
N TRP A 68 -3.58 14.44 -0.09
CA TRP A 68 -2.56 13.44 0.27
C TRP A 68 -3.16 12.13 0.80
N GLY A 69 -4.20 11.62 0.12
CA GLY A 69 -4.96 10.46 0.55
C GLY A 69 -4.10 9.22 0.79
N ARG A 70 -3.20 8.88 -0.14
CA ARG A 70 -2.30 7.73 0.02
C ARG A 70 -1.42 7.88 1.26
N TYR A 71 -0.87 9.06 1.50
CA TYR A 71 -0.01 9.31 2.66
C TYR A 71 -0.74 9.11 3.99
N ILE A 72 -2.01 9.49 4.05
CA ILE A 72 -2.83 9.37 5.26
C ILE A 72 -3.32 7.93 5.45
N MET A 73 -3.80 7.31 4.36
CA MET A 73 -4.54 6.05 4.45
C MET A 73 -3.67 4.80 4.39
N ALA A 74 -2.52 4.84 3.69
CA ALA A 74 -1.72 3.64 3.53
C ALA A 74 -1.28 3.00 4.86
N PRO A 75 -0.78 3.74 5.85
CA PRO A 75 -0.38 3.17 7.14
C PRO A 75 -1.54 2.63 8.00
N ALA A 76 -2.79 2.91 7.61
CA ALA A 76 -3.96 2.50 8.39
C ALA A 76 -4.31 1.01 8.25
N GLN A 77 -3.66 0.27 7.33
CA GLN A 77 -3.95 -1.14 7.10
C GLN A 77 -2.67 -1.95 6.88
N ILE A 78 -2.70 -3.18 7.36
CA ILE A 78 -1.78 -4.26 6.99
C ILE A 78 -2.58 -5.41 6.39
N THR A 79 -2.01 -6.09 5.40
CA THR A 79 -2.57 -7.31 4.84
C THR A 79 -1.72 -8.49 5.31
N VAL A 80 -2.38 -9.53 5.83
CA VAL A 80 -1.69 -10.70 6.39
C VAL A 80 -2.04 -11.92 5.55
N PHE A 81 -1.02 -12.66 5.15
CA PHE A 81 -1.15 -13.90 4.42
C PHE A 81 -0.47 -15.04 5.16
N LYS A 82 -1.02 -16.24 5.01
CA LYS A 82 -0.38 -17.49 5.40
C LYS A 82 0.46 -18.01 4.24
N ILE A 83 1.64 -18.55 4.52
CA ILE A 83 2.41 -19.30 3.52
C ILE A 83 1.88 -20.74 3.48
N VAL A 84 1.37 -21.15 2.33
CA VAL A 84 0.72 -22.46 2.16
C VAL A 84 1.63 -23.50 1.52
N SER A 85 2.66 -23.06 0.77
CA SER A 85 3.64 -23.98 0.17
C SER A 85 4.90 -23.25 -0.26
N SER A 86 5.91 -24.01 -0.71
CA SER A 86 7.11 -23.46 -1.31
C SER A 86 7.58 -24.28 -2.51
N LYS A 87 8.29 -23.60 -3.42
CA LYS A 87 8.93 -24.23 -4.58
C LYS A 87 10.34 -23.70 -4.72
N GLU A 88 11.31 -24.58 -4.91
CA GLU A 88 12.70 -24.18 -5.12
C GLU A 88 12.87 -23.45 -6.46
N VAL A 89 13.73 -22.43 -6.45
CA VAL A 89 14.10 -21.65 -7.64
C VAL A 89 15.45 -22.14 -8.12
N PRO A 90 15.54 -22.73 -9.33
CA PRO A 90 16.80 -23.28 -9.84
C PRO A 90 17.89 -22.23 -10.06
N LYS A 91 17.49 -21.01 -10.45
CA LYS A 91 18.39 -19.87 -10.72
C LYS A 91 17.68 -18.57 -10.36
N GLY A 92 18.41 -17.62 -9.78
CA GLY A 92 17.88 -16.29 -9.47
C GLY A 92 18.42 -15.73 -8.15
N LEU A 93 17.91 -14.57 -7.76
CA LEU A 93 18.27 -13.90 -6.51
C LEU A 93 17.60 -14.57 -5.30
N ALA A 94 16.41 -15.12 -5.48
CA ALA A 94 15.72 -15.91 -4.47
C ALA A 94 16.06 -17.40 -4.58
N ARG A 95 15.99 -18.11 -3.46
CA ARG A 95 16.17 -19.56 -3.39
C ARG A 95 14.84 -20.30 -3.54
N TYR A 96 13.72 -19.69 -3.08
CA TYR A 96 12.39 -20.29 -3.10
C TYR A 96 11.35 -19.29 -3.56
N TRP A 97 10.28 -19.80 -4.15
CA TRP A 97 8.96 -19.21 -4.13
C TRP A 97 8.26 -19.63 -2.85
N TYR A 98 7.69 -18.68 -2.12
CA TYR A 98 6.73 -18.97 -1.07
C TYR A 98 5.34 -18.57 -1.57
N ILE A 99 4.39 -19.50 -1.51
CA ILE A 99 3.03 -19.30 -2.00
C ILE A 99 2.15 -18.83 -0.85
N ILE A 100 1.46 -17.72 -1.03
CA ILE A 100 0.54 -17.15 -0.04
C ILE A 100 -0.87 -17.71 -0.23
N ASP A 101 -1.72 -17.63 0.79
CA ASP A 101 -3.15 -18.03 0.76
C ASP A 101 -4.08 -16.95 0.18
N GLY A 102 -3.57 -16.04 -0.61
CA GLY A 102 -4.27 -14.94 -1.27
C GLY A 102 -3.68 -14.65 -2.64
N SER A 103 -3.91 -13.45 -3.14
CA SER A 103 -3.46 -13.04 -4.47
C SER A 103 -2.98 -11.59 -4.47
N PHE A 104 -1.81 -11.35 -5.05
CA PHE A 104 -1.33 -9.99 -5.30
C PHE A 104 -2.17 -9.27 -6.36
N MET A 105 -2.80 -10.02 -7.26
CA MET A 105 -3.68 -9.45 -8.28
C MET A 105 -5.01 -8.97 -7.69
N ASN A 106 -5.56 -9.71 -6.72
CA ASN A 106 -6.86 -9.42 -6.12
C ASN A 106 -6.78 -8.52 -4.89
N ASP A 107 -5.82 -8.80 -4.02
CA ASP A 107 -5.75 -8.19 -2.69
C ASP A 107 -4.81 -6.99 -2.63
N LEU A 108 -3.79 -6.94 -3.51
CA LEU A 108 -2.74 -5.92 -3.54
C LEU A 108 -2.42 -5.49 -4.98
N LEU A 109 -3.42 -4.93 -5.65
CA LEU A 109 -3.37 -4.59 -7.09
C LEU A 109 -2.18 -3.71 -7.49
N ASP A 110 -1.76 -2.79 -6.64
CA ASP A 110 -0.61 -1.92 -6.91
C ASP A 110 0.70 -2.70 -7.09
N THR A 111 0.78 -3.93 -6.59
CA THR A 111 1.93 -4.83 -6.85
C THR A 111 2.10 -5.06 -8.34
N TRP A 112 1.01 -5.33 -9.04
CA TRP A 112 0.97 -5.58 -10.47
C TRP A 112 0.88 -4.27 -11.29
N ALA A 113 -0.05 -3.37 -10.93
CA ALA A 113 -0.37 -2.21 -11.75
C ALA A 113 0.76 -1.17 -11.82
N ILE A 114 1.45 -0.94 -10.71
CA ILE A 114 2.53 0.06 -10.62
C ILE A 114 3.83 -0.51 -10.06
N HIS A 115 3.91 -1.83 -9.90
CA HIS A 115 5.05 -2.52 -9.32
C HIS A 115 5.43 -1.96 -7.94
N GLN A 116 4.42 -1.73 -7.10
CA GLN A 116 4.60 -1.22 -5.75
C GLN A 116 5.49 -2.16 -4.95
N LYS A 117 6.47 -1.58 -4.29
CA LYS A 117 7.25 -2.27 -3.27
C LYS A 117 6.59 -2.14 -1.92
N TRP A 118 6.67 -3.20 -1.13
CA TRP A 118 6.05 -3.29 0.17
C TRP A 118 7.07 -3.63 1.25
N HIS A 119 6.78 -3.19 2.46
CA HIS A 119 7.48 -3.68 3.63
C HIS A 119 6.88 -5.01 4.06
N VAL A 120 7.60 -6.10 3.83
CA VAL A 120 7.18 -7.48 4.12
C VAL A 120 7.85 -7.98 5.38
N VAL A 121 7.06 -8.40 6.37
CA VAL A 121 7.56 -8.83 7.70
C VAL A 121 6.90 -10.14 8.09
N PRO A 122 7.62 -11.14 8.62
CA PRO A 122 6.99 -12.31 9.22
C PRO A 122 6.23 -11.92 10.49
N VAL A 123 4.98 -12.37 10.64
CA VAL A 123 4.14 -12.08 11.82
C VAL A 123 4.62 -12.89 13.01
N ASN A 124 4.78 -14.19 12.81
CA ASN A 124 5.44 -15.07 13.77
C ASN A 124 6.90 -15.28 13.40
N ARG A 125 7.72 -15.72 14.33
CA ARG A 125 9.17 -15.90 14.16
C ARG A 125 9.90 -14.64 13.65
N ILE A 126 9.45 -13.47 14.04
CA ILE A 126 10.03 -12.18 13.59
C ILE A 126 11.52 -12.06 13.91
N ASN A 127 11.95 -12.64 15.06
CA ASN A 127 13.33 -12.63 15.52
C ASN A 127 14.18 -13.79 14.99
N GLU A 128 13.61 -14.64 14.09
CA GLU A 128 14.34 -15.76 13.52
C GLU A 128 15.53 -15.26 12.71
N LYS A 129 16.72 -15.82 13.04
CA LYS A 129 17.96 -15.44 12.37
C LYS A 129 18.17 -16.19 11.07
N LYS A 130 17.70 -17.44 11.01
CA LYS A 130 17.81 -18.28 9.81
C LYS A 130 16.68 -17.96 8.85
N LYS A 131 17.00 -17.34 7.74
CA LYS A 131 16.03 -16.89 6.72
C LYS A 131 16.42 -17.40 5.34
N ASN A 132 15.42 -17.65 4.51
CA ASN A 132 15.57 -17.87 3.09
C ASN A 132 15.34 -16.56 2.32
N ARG A 133 16.06 -16.38 1.23
CA ARG A 133 15.73 -15.39 0.20
C ARG A 133 14.59 -15.94 -0.63
N VAL A 134 13.46 -15.27 -0.64
CA VAL A 134 12.26 -15.77 -1.30
C VAL A 134 11.61 -14.72 -2.18
N TRP A 135 10.90 -15.18 -3.19
CA TRP A 135 9.86 -14.47 -3.90
C TRP A 135 8.51 -14.96 -3.38
N LEU A 136 7.47 -14.10 -3.43
CA LEU A 136 6.12 -14.49 -3.05
C LEU A 136 5.27 -14.63 -4.31
N ALA A 137 4.36 -15.61 -4.31
CA ALA A 137 3.37 -15.81 -5.37
C ALA A 137 1.99 -16.08 -4.74
N GLY A 138 0.93 -15.65 -5.42
CA GLY A 138 -0.44 -15.92 -5.03
C GLY A 138 -0.97 -17.24 -5.55
N LEU A 139 -2.28 -17.44 -5.37
CA LEU A 139 -2.99 -18.68 -5.72
C LEU A 139 -3.63 -18.64 -7.11
N SER A 140 -3.66 -17.48 -7.79
CA SER A 140 -4.25 -17.41 -9.12
C SER A 140 -3.37 -18.11 -10.16
N CYS A 141 -3.95 -18.43 -11.31
CA CYS A 141 -3.20 -18.99 -12.46
C CYS A 141 -2.43 -17.92 -13.24
N ASP A 142 -2.56 -16.64 -12.85
CA ASP A 142 -1.92 -15.53 -13.55
C ASP A 142 -0.42 -15.47 -13.25
N SER A 143 0.39 -15.34 -14.29
CA SER A 143 1.86 -15.27 -14.16
C SER A 143 2.33 -13.98 -13.46
N ASP A 144 1.49 -12.97 -13.35
CA ASP A 144 1.77 -11.72 -12.66
C ASP A 144 1.28 -11.70 -11.20
N ASP A 145 0.65 -12.78 -10.74
CA ASP A 145 0.29 -12.95 -9.33
C ASP A 145 1.51 -13.29 -8.47
N LYS A 146 2.41 -12.32 -8.38
CA LYS A 146 3.71 -12.48 -7.72
C LYS A 146 4.21 -11.18 -7.12
N TYR A 147 5.06 -11.32 -6.12
CA TYR A 147 5.86 -10.24 -5.56
C TYR A 147 7.33 -10.65 -5.51
N THR A 148 8.15 -9.99 -6.32
CA THR A 148 9.58 -10.28 -6.48
C THR A 148 10.46 -9.10 -6.05
N ALA A 149 9.87 -8.08 -5.44
CA ALA A 149 10.54 -6.85 -5.04
C ALA A 149 11.43 -6.24 -6.16
N ARG A 150 10.99 -6.36 -7.43
CA ARG A 150 11.72 -5.89 -8.62
C ARG A 150 13.21 -6.26 -8.56
N ASP A 151 13.54 -7.42 -9.03
CA ASP A 151 14.92 -7.96 -9.10
C ASP A 151 15.60 -8.16 -7.73
N GLY A 152 14.87 -7.96 -6.63
CA GLY A 152 15.28 -8.27 -5.29
C GLY A 152 14.70 -9.57 -4.77
N TYR A 153 14.64 -9.67 -3.46
CA TYR A 153 13.99 -10.75 -2.72
C TYR A 153 13.51 -10.23 -1.36
N VAL A 154 12.63 -10.96 -0.72
CA VAL A 154 12.33 -10.79 0.70
C VAL A 154 13.04 -11.86 1.52
N SER A 155 13.39 -11.55 2.77
CA SER A 155 14.04 -12.48 3.69
C SER A 155 13.04 -12.95 4.72
N LEU A 156 12.60 -14.21 4.62
CA LEU A 156 11.61 -14.80 5.51
C LEU A 156 12.18 -16.04 6.23
N PRO A 157 11.62 -16.40 7.41
CA PRO A 157 11.97 -17.63 8.11
C PRO A 157 11.91 -18.85 7.19
N ARG A 158 12.74 -19.83 7.46
CA ARG A 158 12.77 -21.09 6.72
C ARG A 158 11.56 -21.94 7.09
N LEU A 159 10.86 -22.50 6.11
CA LEU A 159 9.74 -23.39 6.37
C LEU A 159 10.18 -24.71 6.99
N GLU A 160 11.38 -25.18 6.64
CA GLU A 160 11.99 -26.39 7.19
C GLU A 160 12.33 -26.29 8.69
N ASP A 161 12.41 -25.08 9.25
CA ASP A 161 12.69 -24.84 10.67
C ASP A 161 11.39 -24.62 11.51
N LEU A 162 10.22 -24.74 10.89
CA LEU A 162 8.93 -24.67 11.59
C LEU A 162 8.65 -25.94 12.38
N ASN A 163 7.96 -25.80 13.51
CA ASN A 163 7.50 -26.97 14.26
C ASN A 163 6.38 -27.72 13.51
N PRO A 164 6.17 -29.01 13.75
CA PRO A 164 5.05 -29.73 13.17
C PRO A 164 3.71 -29.03 13.46
N GLY A 165 2.95 -28.71 12.42
CA GLY A 165 1.67 -28.01 12.54
C GLY A 165 1.75 -26.49 12.71
N GLU A 166 2.96 -25.93 12.72
CA GLU A 166 3.15 -24.48 12.74
C GLU A 166 3.03 -23.89 11.33
N ASP A 167 2.22 -22.84 11.20
CA ASP A 167 2.11 -22.07 9.97
C ASP A 167 3.04 -20.83 10.02
N LEU A 168 3.53 -20.40 8.86
CA LEU A 168 4.21 -19.11 8.72
C LEU A 168 3.24 -18.06 8.17
N TYR A 169 3.12 -16.94 8.87
CA TYR A 169 2.34 -15.79 8.44
C TYR A 169 3.26 -14.61 8.08
N VAL A 170 2.89 -13.90 7.04
CA VAL A 170 3.58 -12.68 6.59
C VAL A 170 2.63 -11.51 6.54
N ALA A 171 3.08 -10.37 7.03
CA ALA A 171 2.37 -9.10 6.96
C ALA A 171 2.98 -8.22 5.88
N ILE A 172 2.11 -7.64 5.07
CA ILE A 172 2.43 -6.60 4.10
C ILE A 172 1.91 -5.29 4.67
N PHE A 173 2.82 -4.36 4.94
CA PHE A 173 2.50 -3.09 5.57
C PHE A 173 2.04 -2.02 4.57
N ASP A 174 1.39 -0.97 5.10
CA ASP A 174 0.99 0.22 4.36
C ASP A 174 0.00 -0.05 3.20
N THR A 175 -0.89 -1.03 3.38
CA THR A 175 -1.85 -1.47 2.36
C THR A 175 -3.20 -0.74 2.43
N GLY A 176 -3.35 0.32 3.26
CA GLY A 176 -4.63 0.99 3.49
C GLY A 176 -5.11 1.90 2.37
N ALA A 177 -4.22 2.27 1.44
CA ALA A 177 -4.61 3.12 0.31
C ALA A 177 -4.86 2.28 -0.93
N TYR A 178 -6.07 2.39 -1.48
CA TYR A 178 -6.53 1.81 -2.75
C TYR A 178 -6.72 0.29 -2.75
N GLN A 179 -5.91 -0.51 -2.05
CA GLN A 179 -5.88 -1.96 -2.23
C GLN A 179 -7.24 -2.63 -2.01
N ASP A 180 -7.93 -2.30 -0.91
CA ASP A 180 -9.27 -2.84 -0.63
C ASP A 180 -10.33 -2.30 -1.62
N ALA A 181 -10.17 -1.06 -2.10
CA ALA A 181 -11.09 -0.46 -3.07
C ALA A 181 -10.93 -1.01 -4.49
N PHE A 182 -9.72 -1.43 -4.85
CA PHE A 182 -9.40 -2.04 -6.14
C PHE A 182 -9.44 -3.57 -6.10
N ALA A 183 -9.76 -4.16 -4.97
CA ALA A 183 -9.87 -5.61 -4.83
C ALA A 183 -10.80 -6.19 -5.92
N SER A 184 -10.41 -7.32 -6.48
CA SER A 184 -11.13 -7.98 -7.56
C SER A 184 -11.40 -9.45 -7.23
N HIS A 185 -12.22 -10.08 -8.05
CA HIS A 185 -12.52 -11.52 -7.97
C HIS A 185 -11.89 -12.26 -9.15
N HIS A 186 -10.71 -11.81 -9.62
CA HIS A 186 -9.97 -12.52 -10.65
C HIS A 186 -9.74 -13.98 -10.23
N CYS A 187 -9.93 -14.91 -11.16
CA CYS A 187 -9.94 -16.37 -10.90
C CYS A 187 -10.97 -16.81 -9.84
N LEU A 188 -12.04 -16.04 -9.62
CA LEU A 188 -13.09 -16.29 -8.62
C LEU A 188 -12.58 -16.43 -7.17
N LEU A 189 -11.43 -15.82 -6.88
CA LEU A 189 -10.91 -15.81 -5.52
C LEU A 189 -11.72 -14.87 -4.64
N SER A 190 -11.96 -15.30 -3.40
CA SER A 190 -12.75 -14.56 -2.42
C SER A 190 -11.93 -13.47 -1.72
N SER A 191 -12.57 -12.35 -1.38
CA SER A 191 -11.98 -11.33 -0.54
C SER A 191 -11.70 -11.85 0.88
N PRO A 192 -10.60 -11.42 1.52
CA PRO A 192 -10.21 -11.88 2.84
C PRO A 192 -11.13 -11.32 3.95
N LEU A 193 -11.03 -11.91 5.13
CA LEU A 193 -11.56 -11.34 6.38
C LEU A 193 -10.94 -9.96 6.62
N LYS A 194 -11.77 -8.95 6.94
CA LYS A 194 -11.30 -7.62 7.36
C LYS A 194 -11.61 -7.38 8.83
N LEU A 195 -10.58 -7.09 9.58
CA LEU A 195 -10.65 -6.77 11.00
C LEU A 195 -10.32 -5.30 11.23
N VAL A 196 -10.97 -4.71 12.23
CA VAL A 196 -10.60 -3.38 12.76
C VAL A 196 -10.06 -3.58 14.17
N LEU A 197 -8.84 -3.09 14.39
CA LEU A 197 -8.23 -3.02 15.71
C LEU A 197 -8.26 -1.57 16.18
N GLN A 198 -9.01 -1.31 17.24
CA GLN A 198 -9.11 0.01 17.85
C GLN A 198 -9.06 -0.10 19.37
N ASN A 199 -8.15 0.63 20.00
CA ASN A 199 -7.98 0.62 21.47
C ASN A 199 -7.84 -0.79 22.09
N GLY A 200 -7.15 -1.69 21.39
CA GLY A 200 -6.97 -3.09 21.82
C GLY A 200 -8.18 -4.00 21.58
N ILE A 201 -9.27 -3.49 21.03
CA ILE A 201 -10.47 -4.26 20.69
C ILE A 201 -10.42 -4.61 19.22
N VAL A 202 -10.63 -5.89 18.90
CA VAL A 202 -10.74 -6.42 17.55
C VAL A 202 -12.20 -6.61 17.18
N THR A 203 -12.63 -6.04 16.06
CA THR A 203 -13.99 -6.23 15.51
C THR A 203 -13.92 -6.69 14.06
N VAL A 204 -14.91 -7.48 13.64
CA VAL A 204 -15.03 -7.94 12.24
C VAL A 204 -15.76 -6.86 11.45
N ALA A 205 -15.03 -6.21 10.52
CA ALA A 205 -15.61 -5.22 9.61
C ALA A 205 -16.22 -5.87 8.36
N ARG A 206 -15.58 -6.93 7.84
CA ARG A 206 -16.09 -7.73 6.72
C ARG A 206 -15.70 -9.18 6.95
N ARG A 207 -16.66 -10.11 6.90
CA ARG A 207 -16.35 -11.53 6.92
C ARG A 207 -15.65 -11.97 5.63
N ARG A 208 -14.95 -13.09 5.66
CA ARG A 208 -14.45 -13.71 4.43
C ARG A 208 -15.64 -14.07 3.53
N GLU A 209 -15.52 -13.80 2.24
CA GLU A 209 -16.51 -14.21 1.26
C GLU A 209 -16.52 -15.71 1.06
N THR A 210 -17.71 -16.25 0.81
CA THR A 210 -17.94 -17.66 0.47
C THR A 210 -18.06 -17.82 -1.06
N ALA A 211 -18.07 -19.06 -1.54
CA ALA A 211 -18.34 -19.35 -2.94
C ALA A 211 -19.71 -18.82 -3.39
N ASP A 212 -20.72 -18.89 -2.51
CA ASP A 212 -22.07 -18.37 -2.81
C ASP A 212 -22.08 -16.83 -2.96
N ASP A 213 -21.26 -16.11 -2.17
CA ASP A 213 -21.16 -14.67 -2.31
C ASP A 213 -20.56 -14.30 -3.68
N ILE A 214 -19.52 -15.00 -4.09
CA ILE A 214 -18.92 -14.83 -5.41
C ILE A 214 -19.91 -15.21 -6.51
N GLY A 215 -20.56 -16.36 -6.39
CA GLY A 215 -21.55 -16.83 -7.36
C GLY A 215 -22.65 -15.81 -7.65
N LYS A 216 -23.19 -15.18 -6.61
CA LYS A 216 -24.20 -14.11 -6.74
C LYS A 216 -23.72 -12.90 -7.54
N LEU A 217 -22.43 -12.53 -7.47
CA LEU A 217 -21.88 -11.43 -8.27
C LEU A 217 -21.87 -11.76 -9.76
N PHE A 218 -21.84 -13.05 -10.11
CA PHE A 218 -21.82 -13.55 -11.50
C PHE A 218 -23.17 -14.13 -11.94
N GLY A 219 -24.23 -13.96 -11.15
CA GLY A 219 -25.59 -14.32 -11.54
C GLY A 219 -25.96 -15.78 -11.25
N TRP A 220 -25.32 -16.42 -10.30
CA TRP A 220 -25.62 -17.81 -9.85
C TRP A 220 -26.63 -17.81 -8.72
#